data_94b1613cfe8419011bb8458ea8c97915
#
_entry.id   94b1613cfe8419011bb8458ea8c97915
#
_cell.length_a   1.000
_cell.length_b   1.000
_cell.length_c   1.000
_cell.angle_alpha   90.00
_cell.angle_beta   90.00
_cell.angle_gamma   90.00
#
_symmetry.space_group_name_H-M   'P 1'
#
loop_
_entity.id
_entity.type
_entity.pdbx_description
1 polymer ?
#
loop_
_entity_poly.entity_id
_entity_poly.type
_entity_poly.pdbx_seq_one_letter_code
_entity_poly.pdbx_strand_id
1 'polypeptide(L)'
;MKKILCLISMFCLCGNVLSAKEYHVSVKGSDANNGDISSPFKTINWAAQKALPGDTVTVHNGVYREWVNPLSGGEREGKRILYRVAEGEKAEIKGSELVTGWKKEKKAKGVWKVVLPNSFFGNYNPFNDRLYGDWLWSERVHHTGDVYLNDVSLYEEFSLDKVFAPDTLRTIRDPQGCTNVWFAEVDADNTTIYANFGDIDPNKETVEVSVRPTCFYPTREGLNYITIRGFHISQAATQWAAPTAEQVGMIAPHWCKGWIIEDNVIKNSRANGITLGKERASGHNLECNDKRLDGTLHYVEVIFNTLRRGWSKDNVGSHIVRNNVISDCEQTGICGSMGAAFSEIYGNHIYNILVKQQFGGAEMAGIKLHGAIDTYIHHNRIHKSGNYGIWLDWMAQGARVSSNLLYDNLAQDLFFEVSHGPYVVDNNISLSPRTIQENTDGGAYLHNIFSGDINRLDDQRYTPYHLNHSTEVKGIRTITEGDHRFFNNIFIGGDNSKLKYGMIVFDVSQRPIYAENNLFLNGSLPMTNKTQDWVEKAVNPKLKVEETPDGEVYLVSDINPVSYTHLT
;
A
#
# COMPACT_ATOMS: atom_id res chain seq x y z
N MET A 1 57.82 -41.75 40.37
CA MET A 1 57.57 -40.75 39.36
C MET A 1 56.67 -41.36 38.30
N LYS A 2 55.37 -41.10 38.39
CA LYS A 2 54.36 -41.56 37.37
C LYS A 2 54.11 -40.39 36.40
N LYS A 3 54.42 -40.59 35.13
CA LYS A 3 54.09 -39.63 34.05
C LYS A 3 52.63 -39.85 33.66
N ILE A 4 51.80 -38.83 33.84
CA ILE A 4 50.44 -38.77 33.33
C ILE A 4 50.50 -38.16 31.94
N LEU A 5 50.11 -38.95 30.93
CA LEU A 5 49.98 -38.54 29.55
C LEU A 5 48.56 -37.99 29.35
N CYS A 6 48.42 -36.64 29.21
CA CYS A 6 47.16 -36.03 28.84
C CYS A 6 46.96 -36.13 27.34
N LEU A 7 46.02 -36.97 26.89
CA LEU A 7 45.53 -36.94 25.50
C LEU A 7 44.53 -35.81 25.37
N ILE A 8 44.90 -34.76 24.66
CA ILE A 8 43.96 -33.70 24.21
C ILE A 8 43.29 -34.22 22.95
N SER A 9 42.02 -34.64 23.11
CA SER A 9 41.15 -34.99 22.00
C SER A 9 40.68 -33.73 21.33
N MET A 10 41.26 -33.35 20.21
CA MET A 10 40.88 -32.23 19.39
C MET A 10 39.62 -32.62 18.57
N PHE A 11 38.42 -32.29 19.10
CA PHE A 11 37.18 -32.40 18.32
C PHE A 11 37.22 -31.31 17.24
N CYS A 12 37.57 -31.69 16.01
CA CYS A 12 37.27 -30.91 14.81
C CYS A 12 35.77 -30.91 14.62
N LEU A 13 35.10 -29.85 15.11
CA LEU A 13 33.79 -29.48 14.66
C LEU A 13 33.92 -29.03 13.18
N CYS A 14 33.84 -29.99 12.25
CA CYS A 14 33.51 -29.66 10.88
C CYS A 14 32.10 -29.11 10.86
N GLY A 15 31.96 -27.83 11.12
CA GLY A 15 30.75 -27.12 10.80
C GLY A 15 30.53 -27.23 9.29
N ASN A 16 29.54 -28.00 8.86
CA ASN A 16 29.07 -27.96 7.49
C ASN A 16 28.68 -26.51 7.20
N VAL A 17 29.55 -25.76 6.54
CA VAL A 17 29.20 -24.52 5.91
C VAL A 17 28.21 -24.90 4.82
N LEU A 18 26.91 -24.85 5.14
CA LEU A 18 25.85 -24.98 4.15
C LEU A 18 26.09 -23.86 3.12
N SER A 19 26.57 -24.25 1.95
CA SER A 19 26.69 -23.33 0.81
C SER A 19 25.29 -22.90 0.42
N ALA A 20 25.12 -21.61 0.15
CA ALA A 20 23.88 -21.08 -0.40
C ALA A 20 23.49 -21.85 -1.66
N LYS A 21 22.23 -22.26 -1.72
CA LYS A 21 21.66 -22.98 -2.87
C LYS A 21 20.87 -22.04 -3.74
N GLU A 22 20.83 -22.36 -5.03
CA GLU A 22 19.88 -21.78 -5.95
C GLU A 22 18.88 -22.84 -6.39
N TYR A 23 17.61 -22.59 -6.12
CA TYR A 23 16.49 -23.41 -6.58
C TYR A 23 15.83 -22.76 -7.78
N HIS A 24 15.55 -23.54 -8.80
CA HIS A 24 14.83 -23.12 -9.99
C HIS A 24 13.38 -23.62 -9.97
N VAL A 25 12.45 -22.75 -10.36
CA VAL A 25 11.02 -23.04 -10.44
C VAL A 25 10.53 -22.77 -11.85
N SER A 26 9.80 -23.70 -12.44
CA SER A 26 9.23 -23.59 -13.79
C SER A 26 7.86 -24.26 -13.84
N VAL A 27 6.88 -23.64 -14.53
CA VAL A 27 5.56 -24.27 -14.77
C VAL A 27 5.64 -25.63 -15.46
N LYS A 28 6.77 -25.93 -16.11
CA LYS A 28 7.07 -27.23 -16.74
C LYS A 28 7.82 -28.19 -15.82
N GLY A 29 8.13 -27.76 -14.60
CA GLY A 29 8.84 -28.57 -13.60
C GLY A 29 7.95 -29.56 -12.87
N SER A 30 8.51 -30.14 -11.80
CA SER A 30 7.80 -31.03 -10.89
C SER A 30 8.31 -30.84 -9.46
N ASP A 31 7.40 -30.80 -8.48
CA ASP A 31 7.76 -30.68 -7.07
C ASP A 31 8.43 -31.96 -6.51
N ALA A 32 8.45 -33.03 -7.30
CA ALA A 32 9.23 -34.23 -7.02
C ALA A 32 10.73 -34.12 -7.46
N ASN A 33 11.09 -33.07 -8.20
CA ASN A 33 12.44 -32.79 -8.64
C ASN A 33 13.33 -32.30 -7.49
N ASN A 34 14.64 -32.09 -7.77
CA ASN A 34 15.60 -31.58 -6.78
C ASN A 34 15.73 -30.03 -6.78
N GLY A 35 15.11 -29.35 -7.74
CA GLY A 35 15.14 -27.91 -7.87
C GLY A 35 16.33 -27.31 -8.61
N ASP A 36 17.17 -28.10 -9.23
CA ASP A 36 18.25 -27.60 -10.09
C ASP A 36 17.69 -27.06 -11.41
N ILE A 37 18.49 -26.27 -12.12
CA ILE A 37 18.07 -25.65 -13.40
C ILE A 37 17.65 -26.71 -14.46
N SER A 38 18.26 -27.88 -14.44
CA SER A 38 17.91 -29.01 -15.34
C SER A 38 16.69 -29.81 -14.87
N SER A 39 16.30 -29.65 -13.61
CA SER A 39 15.25 -30.40 -12.93
C SER A 39 14.51 -29.48 -11.95
N PRO A 40 13.83 -28.43 -12.45
CA PRO A 40 13.23 -27.40 -11.62
C PRO A 40 11.99 -27.90 -10.86
N PHE A 41 11.67 -27.24 -9.75
CA PHE A 41 10.38 -27.40 -9.08
C PHE A 41 9.24 -26.87 -9.96
N LYS A 42 8.02 -27.27 -9.68
CA LYS A 42 6.83 -26.77 -10.37
C LYS A 42 6.27 -25.51 -9.72
N THR A 43 6.26 -25.46 -8.38
CA THR A 43 5.62 -24.38 -7.63
C THR A 43 6.64 -23.56 -6.84
N ILE A 44 6.38 -22.25 -6.75
CA ILE A 44 7.20 -21.33 -5.95
C ILE A 44 7.05 -21.70 -4.48
N ASN A 45 5.83 -22.04 -4.06
CA ASN A 45 5.56 -22.42 -2.68
C ASN A 45 6.35 -23.66 -2.25
N TRP A 46 6.53 -24.65 -3.13
CA TRP A 46 7.37 -25.81 -2.80
C TRP A 46 8.83 -25.42 -2.58
N ALA A 47 9.37 -24.54 -3.43
CA ALA A 47 10.71 -23.99 -3.22
C ALA A 47 10.80 -23.21 -1.90
N ALA A 48 9.75 -22.44 -1.56
CA ALA A 48 9.67 -21.66 -0.32
C ALA A 48 9.65 -22.55 0.95
N GLN A 49 9.18 -23.80 0.84
CA GLN A 49 9.26 -24.78 1.93
C GLN A 49 10.67 -25.38 2.10
N LYS A 50 11.56 -25.19 1.14
CA LYS A 50 12.92 -25.74 1.12
C LYS A 50 14.01 -24.71 1.38
N ALA A 51 13.76 -23.46 0.96
CA ALA A 51 14.75 -22.39 1.03
C ALA A 51 15.18 -22.10 2.48
N LEU A 52 16.47 -21.96 2.68
CA LEU A 52 17.15 -21.66 3.93
C LEU A 52 17.88 -20.31 3.84
N PRO A 53 18.31 -19.72 4.98
CA PRO A 53 19.05 -18.46 4.97
C PRO A 53 20.26 -18.45 4.04
N GLY A 54 20.24 -17.52 3.07
CA GLY A 54 21.25 -17.37 2.03
C GLY A 54 20.86 -17.98 0.68
N ASP A 55 19.80 -18.78 0.61
CA ASP A 55 19.36 -19.41 -0.63
C ASP A 55 18.66 -18.43 -1.58
N THR A 56 18.68 -18.77 -2.86
CA THR A 56 17.95 -18.07 -3.92
C THR A 56 16.91 -19.00 -4.53
N VAL A 57 15.72 -18.48 -4.77
CA VAL A 57 14.66 -19.11 -5.56
C VAL A 57 14.49 -18.32 -6.85
N THR A 58 14.98 -18.87 -7.96
CA THR A 58 14.89 -18.28 -9.30
C THR A 58 13.69 -18.87 -10.03
N VAL A 59 12.74 -18.01 -10.37
CA VAL A 59 11.46 -18.37 -10.96
C VAL A 59 11.48 -18.04 -12.45
N HIS A 60 11.21 -19.05 -13.28
CA HIS A 60 11.18 -18.95 -14.72
C HIS A 60 9.82 -18.50 -15.26
N ASN A 61 9.81 -18.10 -16.53
CA ASN A 61 8.65 -17.60 -17.24
C ASN A 61 7.40 -18.48 -17.05
N GLY A 62 6.29 -17.85 -16.66
CA GLY A 62 5.02 -18.53 -16.50
C GLY A 62 4.04 -17.83 -15.56
N VAL A 63 2.82 -18.38 -15.49
CA VAL A 63 1.78 -17.96 -14.55
C VAL A 63 1.66 -19.01 -13.45
N TYR A 64 1.87 -18.58 -12.23
CA TYR A 64 1.85 -19.38 -11.02
C TYR A 64 0.61 -19.02 -10.20
N ARG A 65 -0.38 -19.91 -10.19
CA ARG A 65 -1.66 -19.69 -9.46
C ARG A 65 -1.54 -20.32 -8.09
N GLU A 66 -0.91 -19.57 -7.18
CA GLU A 66 -0.59 -20.07 -5.86
C GLU A 66 -0.46 -18.97 -4.81
N TRP A 67 -0.51 -19.35 -3.56
CA TRP A 67 -0.09 -18.55 -2.42
C TRP A 67 1.28 -19.05 -1.96
N VAL A 68 2.29 -18.21 -2.07
CA VAL A 68 3.63 -18.49 -1.58
C VAL A 68 3.68 -18.18 -0.08
N ASN A 69 3.86 -19.21 0.73
CA ASN A 69 3.95 -19.16 2.19
C ASN A 69 5.32 -19.67 2.65
N PRO A 70 6.34 -18.81 2.76
CA PRO A 70 7.68 -19.23 3.19
C PRO A 70 7.70 -19.93 4.55
N LEU A 71 8.52 -20.96 4.69
CA LEU A 71 8.72 -21.65 5.96
C LEU A 71 9.88 -21.05 6.77
N SER A 72 10.84 -20.42 6.07
CA SER A 72 12.03 -19.82 6.68
C SER A 72 12.25 -18.40 6.17
N GLY A 73 12.88 -17.56 6.99
CA GLY A 73 13.44 -16.28 6.60
C GLY A 73 14.95 -16.31 6.49
N GLY A 74 15.57 -15.20 6.13
CA GLY A 74 17.01 -14.99 6.23
C GLY A 74 17.45 -14.84 7.69
N GLU A 75 18.74 -14.93 7.91
CA GLU A 75 19.36 -14.82 9.24
C GLU A 75 19.76 -13.36 9.56
N ARG A 76 20.24 -12.64 8.56
CA ARG A 76 20.71 -11.25 8.62
C ARG A 76 20.74 -10.63 7.23
N GLU A 77 21.07 -9.36 7.15
CA GLU A 77 21.10 -8.63 5.89
C GLU A 77 21.94 -9.30 4.79
N GLY A 78 23.15 -9.73 5.10
CA GLY A 78 24.04 -10.44 4.15
C GLY A 78 23.71 -11.92 3.95
N LYS A 79 22.61 -12.43 4.53
CA LYS A 79 22.20 -13.85 4.45
C LYS A 79 20.67 -13.95 4.33
N ARG A 80 20.13 -13.23 3.34
CA ARG A 80 18.71 -13.20 2.99
C ARG A 80 18.28 -14.47 2.27
N ILE A 81 16.98 -14.72 2.20
CA ILE A 81 16.41 -15.59 1.18
C ILE A 81 15.93 -14.68 0.04
N LEU A 82 16.41 -14.93 -1.16
CA LEU A 82 16.05 -14.18 -2.36
C LEU A 82 15.07 -14.96 -3.23
N TYR A 83 13.87 -14.43 -3.41
CA TYR A 83 12.93 -14.86 -4.45
C TYR A 83 13.03 -13.88 -5.61
N ARG A 84 13.38 -14.38 -6.80
CA ARG A 84 13.53 -13.52 -7.98
C ARG A 84 13.00 -14.17 -9.24
N VAL A 85 12.62 -13.35 -10.18
CA VAL A 85 12.40 -13.79 -11.55
C VAL A 85 13.75 -13.93 -12.26
N ALA A 86 13.88 -14.95 -13.11
CA ALA A 86 15.07 -15.13 -13.95
C ALA A 86 15.26 -13.92 -14.87
N GLU A 87 16.50 -13.52 -15.12
CA GLU A 87 16.83 -12.34 -15.90
C GLU A 87 16.23 -12.40 -17.32
N GLY A 88 15.53 -11.34 -17.73
CA GLY A 88 14.86 -11.25 -19.03
C GLY A 88 13.59 -12.10 -19.17
N GLU A 89 13.14 -12.75 -18.09
CA GLU A 89 11.92 -13.56 -18.07
C GLU A 89 10.77 -12.84 -17.35
N LYS A 90 9.54 -13.37 -17.48
CA LYS A 90 8.36 -12.85 -16.80
C LYS A 90 7.67 -13.96 -16.01
N ALA A 91 7.62 -13.84 -14.69
CA ALA A 91 6.88 -14.73 -13.82
C ALA A 91 5.74 -13.95 -13.15
N GLU A 92 4.54 -14.50 -13.21
CA GLU A 92 3.35 -13.90 -12.62
C GLU A 92 2.76 -14.81 -11.54
N ILE A 93 2.56 -14.26 -10.33
CA ILE A 93 1.86 -14.94 -9.24
C ILE A 93 0.43 -14.40 -9.18
N LYS A 94 -0.56 -15.28 -9.35
CA LYS A 94 -1.98 -14.90 -9.35
C LYS A 94 -2.75 -15.49 -8.17
N GLY A 95 -3.54 -14.64 -7.52
CA GLY A 95 -4.52 -15.04 -6.51
C GLY A 95 -5.81 -15.63 -7.09
N SER A 96 -5.95 -15.64 -8.42
CA SER A 96 -7.13 -16.08 -9.16
C SER A 96 -6.96 -17.43 -9.84
N GLU A 97 -8.09 -17.99 -10.31
CA GLU A 97 -8.14 -19.14 -11.22
C GLU A 97 -8.89 -18.79 -12.50
N LEU A 98 -8.54 -19.48 -13.60
CA LEU A 98 -9.27 -19.40 -14.86
C LEU A 98 -10.63 -20.07 -14.73
N VAL A 99 -11.67 -19.42 -15.26
CA VAL A 99 -13.03 -19.93 -15.25
C VAL A 99 -13.58 -19.97 -16.67
N THR A 100 -14.01 -21.15 -17.08
CA THR A 100 -14.60 -21.41 -18.40
C THR A 100 -16.01 -22.01 -18.24
N GLY A 101 -16.72 -22.21 -19.34
CA GLY A 101 -18.04 -22.84 -19.32
C GLY A 101 -19.16 -21.89 -18.88
N TRP A 102 -18.97 -20.61 -19.09
CA TRP A 102 -19.97 -19.58 -18.86
C TRP A 102 -21.21 -19.86 -19.71
N LYS A 103 -22.39 -19.82 -19.11
CA LYS A 103 -23.67 -20.02 -19.75
C LYS A 103 -24.43 -18.71 -19.83
N LYS A 104 -24.95 -18.40 -21.02
CA LYS A 104 -25.70 -17.18 -21.25
C LYS A 104 -26.98 -17.16 -20.43
N GLU A 105 -27.21 -16.07 -19.70
CA GLU A 105 -28.47 -15.88 -18.99
C GLU A 105 -29.55 -15.39 -19.98
N LYS A 106 -30.72 -16.08 -19.97
CA LYS A 106 -31.76 -15.78 -20.96
C LYS A 106 -32.56 -14.51 -20.65
N LYS A 107 -32.56 -14.10 -19.39
CA LYS A 107 -33.37 -12.98 -18.90
C LYS A 107 -32.77 -11.60 -19.21
N ALA A 108 -31.48 -11.51 -19.48
CA ALA A 108 -30.82 -10.25 -19.74
C ALA A 108 -29.71 -10.38 -20.79
N LYS A 109 -29.62 -9.40 -21.71
CA LYS A 109 -28.56 -9.32 -22.71
C LYS A 109 -27.23 -9.02 -22.02
N GLY A 110 -26.16 -9.66 -22.46
CA GLY A 110 -24.80 -9.42 -21.94
C GLY A 110 -24.48 -10.16 -20.63
N VAL A 111 -25.49 -10.76 -19.98
CA VAL A 111 -25.30 -11.45 -18.71
C VAL A 111 -25.04 -12.94 -18.93
N TRP A 112 -24.05 -13.42 -18.22
CA TRP A 112 -23.65 -14.82 -18.21
C TRP A 112 -23.53 -15.31 -16.76
N LYS A 113 -23.60 -16.62 -16.56
CA LYS A 113 -23.40 -17.24 -15.27
C LYS A 113 -22.53 -18.47 -15.36
N VAL A 114 -21.84 -18.74 -14.27
CA VAL A 114 -21.09 -19.98 -14.03
C VAL A 114 -21.43 -20.51 -12.64
N VAL A 115 -21.51 -21.82 -12.51
CA VAL A 115 -21.73 -22.51 -11.22
C VAL A 115 -20.45 -23.27 -10.90
N LEU A 116 -19.80 -22.91 -9.80
CA LEU A 116 -18.57 -23.53 -9.33
C LEU A 116 -18.88 -24.28 -8.02
N PRO A 117 -18.46 -25.54 -7.86
CA PRO A 117 -18.59 -26.21 -6.57
C PRO A 117 -17.76 -25.48 -5.52
N ASN A 118 -18.21 -25.39 -4.27
CA ASN A 118 -17.46 -24.69 -3.23
C ASN A 118 -16.07 -25.28 -2.98
N SER A 119 -15.87 -26.57 -3.33
CA SER A 119 -14.54 -27.21 -3.31
C SER A 119 -13.53 -26.59 -4.30
N PHE A 120 -13.98 -25.85 -5.32
CA PHE A 120 -13.12 -25.07 -6.22
C PHE A 120 -12.27 -24.03 -5.47
N PHE A 121 -12.81 -23.49 -4.39
CA PHE A 121 -12.17 -22.48 -3.55
C PHE A 121 -11.33 -23.09 -2.41
N GLY A 122 -11.33 -24.40 -2.25
CA GLY A 122 -10.66 -25.06 -1.13
C GLY A 122 -11.28 -24.70 0.23
N ASN A 123 -10.45 -24.20 1.15
CA ASN A 123 -10.91 -23.82 2.50
C ASN A 123 -11.29 -22.33 2.63
N TYR A 124 -11.17 -21.56 1.56
CA TYR A 124 -11.43 -20.13 1.55
C TYR A 124 -12.24 -19.74 0.32
N ASN A 125 -13.49 -19.37 0.53
CA ASN A 125 -14.36 -18.89 -0.55
C ASN A 125 -14.52 -17.37 -0.45
N PRO A 126 -13.82 -16.58 -1.30
CA PRO A 126 -13.85 -15.13 -1.23
C PRO A 126 -15.21 -14.51 -1.58
N PHE A 127 -16.08 -15.25 -2.27
CA PHE A 127 -17.46 -14.80 -2.58
C PHE A 127 -18.42 -14.94 -1.38
N ASN A 128 -17.99 -15.60 -0.31
CA ASN A 128 -18.71 -15.69 0.97
C ASN A 128 -17.97 -14.95 2.10
N ASP A 129 -16.76 -14.49 1.84
CA ASP A 129 -15.96 -13.72 2.79
C ASP A 129 -16.21 -12.21 2.61
N ARG A 130 -16.64 -11.54 3.68
CA ARG A 130 -17.04 -10.13 3.64
C ARG A 130 -15.82 -9.23 3.90
N LEU A 131 -15.79 -8.10 3.22
CA LEU A 131 -14.89 -7.00 3.61
C LEU A 131 -15.33 -6.45 4.97
N TYR A 132 -14.42 -6.38 5.92
CA TYR A 132 -14.66 -5.87 7.28
C TYR A 132 -13.39 -5.25 7.87
N GLY A 133 -13.56 -4.40 8.86
CA GLY A 133 -12.48 -3.79 9.64
C GLY A 133 -12.87 -2.41 10.14
N ASP A 134 -12.18 -1.91 11.15
CA ASP A 134 -12.39 -0.57 11.65
C ASP A 134 -12.25 0.45 10.53
N TRP A 135 -13.04 1.53 10.60
CA TRP A 135 -13.08 2.63 9.64
C TRP A 135 -13.42 2.27 8.20
N LEU A 136 -13.88 1.04 7.93
CA LEU A 136 -14.55 0.73 6.68
C LEU A 136 -15.99 1.27 6.74
N TRP A 137 -16.35 2.10 5.78
CA TRP A 137 -17.70 2.62 5.61
C TRP A 137 -18.28 2.08 4.31
N SER A 138 -19.36 1.35 4.43
CA SER A 138 -20.08 0.85 3.27
C SER A 138 -21.57 0.83 3.58
N GLU A 139 -22.36 1.30 2.63
CA GLU A 139 -23.83 1.25 2.73
C GLU A 139 -24.36 -0.17 2.47
N ARG A 140 -23.54 -1.02 1.91
CA ARG A 140 -23.87 -2.41 1.56
C ARG A 140 -22.70 -3.36 1.88
N VAL A 141 -23.01 -4.65 1.91
CA VAL A 141 -21.99 -5.68 2.08
C VAL A 141 -21.17 -5.80 0.79
N HIS A 142 -19.88 -5.86 0.93
CA HIS A 142 -18.93 -6.23 -0.13
C HIS A 142 -18.17 -7.49 0.27
N HIS A 143 -17.74 -8.25 -0.73
CA HIS A 143 -16.98 -9.47 -0.53
C HIS A 143 -15.53 -9.28 -0.99
N THR A 144 -14.65 -10.14 -0.50
CA THR A 144 -13.24 -10.15 -0.90
C THR A 144 -13.04 -10.72 -2.31
N GLY A 145 -14.02 -11.47 -2.83
CA GLY A 145 -14.03 -12.00 -4.18
C GLY A 145 -14.05 -10.90 -5.25
N ASP A 146 -13.53 -11.26 -6.42
CA ASP A 146 -13.60 -10.41 -7.61
C ASP A 146 -13.59 -11.23 -8.89
N VAL A 147 -14.08 -10.64 -9.99
CA VAL A 147 -14.15 -11.23 -11.32
C VAL A 147 -13.37 -10.34 -12.29
N TYR A 148 -12.54 -10.96 -13.11
CA TYR A 148 -11.68 -10.26 -14.07
C TYR A 148 -11.99 -10.72 -15.49
N LEU A 149 -12.12 -9.76 -16.40
CA LEU A 149 -12.22 -9.99 -17.84
C LEU A 149 -10.98 -9.40 -18.52
N ASN A 150 -10.16 -10.24 -19.15
CA ASN A 150 -8.91 -9.81 -19.79
C ASN A 150 -8.05 -8.94 -18.87
N ASP A 151 -7.89 -9.39 -17.61
CA ASP A 151 -7.12 -8.73 -16.57
C ASP A 151 -7.72 -7.39 -16.06
N VAL A 152 -8.95 -7.07 -16.41
CA VAL A 152 -9.70 -5.91 -15.90
C VAL A 152 -10.74 -6.38 -14.88
N SER A 153 -10.67 -5.84 -13.66
CA SER A 153 -11.60 -6.16 -12.57
C SER A 153 -12.97 -5.55 -12.82
N LEU A 154 -14.04 -6.34 -12.67
CA LEU A 154 -15.42 -5.92 -12.77
C LEU A 154 -15.90 -5.28 -11.43
N TYR A 155 -17.06 -4.62 -11.48
CA TYR A 155 -17.69 -4.03 -10.30
C TYR A 155 -18.62 -5.02 -9.60
N GLU A 156 -18.56 -5.09 -8.26
CA GLU A 156 -19.47 -5.94 -7.49
C GLU A 156 -20.84 -5.27 -7.37
N GLU A 157 -21.90 -6.03 -7.64
CA GLU A 157 -23.27 -5.61 -7.38
C GLU A 157 -23.90 -6.41 -6.22
N PHE A 158 -24.95 -5.87 -5.63
CA PHE A 158 -25.58 -6.43 -4.43
C PHE A 158 -26.83 -7.26 -4.73
N SER A 159 -27.26 -7.31 -5.98
CA SER A 159 -28.41 -8.10 -6.43
C SER A 159 -28.32 -8.48 -7.89
N LEU A 160 -28.98 -9.54 -8.25
CA LEU A 160 -29.04 -10.02 -9.62
C LEU A 160 -29.72 -9.02 -10.56
N ASP A 161 -30.73 -8.28 -10.08
CA ASP A 161 -31.41 -7.25 -10.88
C ASP A 161 -30.45 -6.12 -11.30
N LYS A 162 -29.47 -5.80 -10.46
CA LYS A 162 -28.43 -4.82 -10.78
C LYS A 162 -27.42 -5.36 -11.80
N VAL A 163 -27.18 -6.67 -11.84
CA VAL A 163 -26.38 -7.26 -12.91
C VAL A 163 -27.13 -7.24 -14.24
N PHE A 164 -28.45 -7.40 -14.21
CA PHE A 164 -29.29 -7.34 -15.43
C PHE A 164 -29.41 -5.92 -15.99
N ALA A 165 -29.44 -4.92 -15.13
CA ALA A 165 -29.56 -3.51 -15.49
C ALA A 165 -28.61 -2.65 -14.62
N PRO A 166 -27.31 -2.67 -14.91
CA PRO A 166 -26.33 -1.92 -14.12
C PRO A 166 -26.49 -0.41 -14.29
N ASP A 167 -26.29 0.34 -13.22
CA ASP A 167 -26.31 1.79 -13.23
C ASP A 167 -24.95 2.34 -13.70
N THR A 168 -24.97 3.41 -14.47
CA THR A 168 -23.75 4.14 -14.84
C THR A 168 -23.42 5.15 -13.74
N LEU A 169 -22.29 4.95 -13.05
CA LEU A 169 -21.78 5.86 -12.03
C LEU A 169 -20.91 6.94 -12.70
N ARG A 170 -21.43 8.17 -12.79
CA ARG A 170 -20.73 9.27 -13.49
C ARG A 170 -19.67 9.97 -12.64
N THR A 171 -19.64 9.71 -11.35
CA THR A 171 -18.74 10.35 -10.38
C THR A 171 -17.40 9.68 -10.23
N ILE A 172 -17.24 8.48 -10.77
CA ILE A 172 -16.01 7.70 -10.73
C ILE A 172 -15.13 7.96 -11.95
N ARG A 173 -13.86 7.57 -11.89
CA ARG A 173 -12.89 7.78 -12.99
C ARG A 173 -13.18 6.94 -14.25
N ASP A 174 -13.85 5.80 -14.09
CA ASP A 174 -14.25 4.92 -15.20
C ASP A 174 -15.77 4.73 -15.26
N PRO A 175 -16.53 5.72 -15.73
CA PRO A 175 -17.99 5.63 -15.79
C PRO A 175 -18.51 4.58 -16.78
N GLN A 176 -17.72 4.17 -17.76
CA GLN A 176 -18.13 3.16 -18.74
C GLN A 176 -17.88 1.74 -18.21
N GLY A 177 -16.73 1.50 -17.57
CA GLY A 177 -16.38 0.21 -17.00
C GLY A 177 -17.31 -0.23 -15.88
N CYS A 178 -17.96 0.70 -15.17
CA CYS A 178 -18.85 0.36 -14.07
C CYS A 178 -20.15 -0.37 -14.47
N THR A 179 -20.41 -0.54 -15.76
CA THR A 179 -21.48 -1.41 -16.25
C THR A 179 -21.08 -2.87 -16.45
N ASN A 180 -19.78 -3.15 -16.39
CA ASN A 180 -19.25 -4.50 -16.33
C ASN A 180 -19.25 -4.94 -14.86
N VAL A 181 -20.26 -5.66 -14.47
CA VAL A 181 -20.59 -5.95 -13.06
C VAL A 181 -20.72 -7.44 -12.81
N TRP A 182 -20.56 -7.83 -11.55
CA TRP A 182 -20.81 -9.20 -11.11
C TRP A 182 -21.59 -9.25 -9.79
N PHE A 183 -22.25 -10.37 -9.56
CA PHE A 183 -22.91 -10.74 -8.31
C PHE A 183 -22.77 -12.23 -8.10
N ALA A 184 -22.63 -12.67 -6.86
CA ALA A 184 -22.51 -14.09 -6.52
C ALA A 184 -23.56 -14.51 -5.49
N GLU A 185 -24.06 -15.72 -5.66
CA GLU A 185 -24.89 -16.44 -4.69
C GLU A 185 -24.11 -17.67 -4.23
N VAL A 186 -23.95 -17.82 -2.92
CA VAL A 186 -23.25 -18.95 -2.31
C VAL A 186 -24.25 -19.77 -1.51
N ASP A 187 -24.42 -21.02 -1.88
CA ASP A 187 -25.21 -22.01 -1.12
C ASP A 187 -24.28 -23.05 -0.44
N ALA A 188 -24.84 -24.11 0.10
CA ALA A 188 -24.09 -25.15 0.79
C ALA A 188 -23.05 -25.86 -0.10
N ASP A 189 -23.34 -26.02 -1.39
CA ASP A 189 -22.60 -26.85 -2.32
C ASP A 189 -21.86 -26.02 -3.38
N ASN A 190 -22.44 -24.88 -3.78
CA ASN A 190 -22.02 -24.14 -4.95
C ASN A 190 -21.92 -22.63 -4.70
N THR A 191 -21.05 -22.00 -5.50
CA THR A 191 -20.99 -20.58 -5.74
C THR A 191 -21.44 -20.32 -7.17
N THR A 192 -22.56 -19.62 -7.34
CA THR A 192 -23.06 -19.17 -8.65
C THR A 192 -22.65 -17.72 -8.86
N ILE A 193 -21.82 -17.47 -9.87
CA ILE A 193 -21.38 -16.13 -10.24
C ILE A 193 -22.14 -15.69 -11.49
N TYR A 194 -22.81 -14.55 -11.42
CA TYR A 194 -23.43 -13.86 -12.54
C TYR A 194 -22.56 -12.65 -12.89
N ALA A 195 -22.28 -12.46 -14.18
CA ALA A 195 -21.52 -11.30 -14.63
C ALA A 195 -22.09 -10.72 -15.92
N ASN A 196 -22.09 -9.39 -16.02
CA ASN A 196 -22.45 -8.67 -17.23
C ASN A 196 -21.18 -8.30 -17.99
N PHE A 197 -20.95 -8.96 -19.12
CA PHE A 197 -19.80 -8.73 -19.99
C PHE A 197 -20.17 -7.89 -21.23
N GLY A 198 -21.37 -7.29 -21.24
CA GLY A 198 -21.85 -6.52 -22.39
C GLY A 198 -22.02 -7.38 -23.64
N ASP A 199 -21.40 -6.98 -24.73
CA ASP A 199 -21.46 -7.73 -25.99
C ASP A 199 -20.35 -8.81 -26.13
N ILE A 200 -19.53 -9.01 -25.08
CA ILE A 200 -18.40 -9.94 -25.08
C ILE A 200 -18.88 -11.36 -24.75
N ASP A 201 -18.35 -12.36 -25.46
CA ASP A 201 -18.51 -13.78 -25.13
C ASP A 201 -17.37 -14.25 -24.21
N PRO A 202 -17.62 -14.45 -22.91
CA PRO A 202 -16.57 -14.77 -21.94
C PRO A 202 -15.88 -16.12 -22.21
N ASN A 203 -16.49 -17.01 -23.00
CA ASN A 203 -15.85 -18.28 -23.37
C ASN A 203 -14.80 -18.15 -24.47
N LYS A 204 -14.66 -16.96 -25.05
CA LYS A 204 -13.62 -16.62 -26.05
C LYS A 204 -12.53 -15.73 -25.48
N GLU A 205 -12.68 -15.34 -24.24
CA GLU A 205 -11.80 -14.40 -23.54
C GLU A 205 -11.18 -15.06 -22.30
N THR A 206 -10.27 -14.37 -21.69
CA THR A 206 -9.69 -14.77 -20.40
C THR A 206 -10.56 -14.25 -19.27
N VAL A 207 -11.31 -15.14 -18.62
CA VAL A 207 -12.08 -14.79 -17.42
C VAL A 207 -11.50 -15.51 -16.22
N GLU A 208 -11.19 -14.74 -15.18
CA GLU A 208 -10.58 -15.23 -13.94
C GLU A 208 -11.43 -14.80 -12.74
N VAL A 209 -11.35 -15.57 -11.66
CA VAL A 209 -12.00 -15.23 -10.38
C VAL A 209 -10.99 -15.36 -9.25
N SER A 210 -11.03 -14.46 -8.28
CA SER A 210 -10.18 -14.55 -7.09
C SER A 210 -10.52 -15.80 -6.28
N VAL A 211 -9.49 -16.50 -5.80
CA VAL A 211 -9.63 -17.71 -4.96
C VAL A 211 -8.69 -17.73 -3.76
N ARG A 212 -7.71 -16.80 -3.70
CA ARG A 212 -6.70 -16.75 -2.63
C ARG A 212 -6.67 -15.38 -1.98
N PRO A 213 -6.52 -15.31 -0.64
CA PRO A 213 -6.51 -14.04 0.09
C PRO A 213 -5.22 -13.22 -0.13
N THR A 214 -4.18 -13.84 -0.67
CA THR A 214 -2.85 -13.24 -0.86
C THR A 214 -2.06 -14.00 -1.92
N CYS A 215 -0.97 -13.41 -2.40
CA CYS A 215 -0.03 -14.07 -3.31
C CYS A 215 1.28 -14.46 -2.61
N PHE A 216 1.79 -13.60 -1.72
CA PHE A 216 3.04 -13.87 -1.00
C PHE A 216 2.93 -13.39 0.46
N TYR A 217 2.67 -14.32 1.35
CA TYR A 217 2.47 -14.03 2.78
C TYR A 217 2.85 -15.23 3.65
N PRO A 218 3.82 -15.08 4.56
CA PRO A 218 4.14 -16.13 5.53
C PRO A 218 3.07 -16.18 6.63
N THR A 219 2.56 -17.36 6.93
CA THR A 219 1.64 -17.55 8.08
C THR A 219 2.35 -17.47 9.43
N ARG A 220 3.68 -17.50 9.43
CA ARG A 220 4.52 -17.39 10.62
C ARG A 220 5.10 -15.98 10.74
N GLU A 221 5.04 -15.43 11.94
CA GLU A 221 5.73 -14.19 12.29
C GLU A 221 7.26 -14.40 12.35
N GLY A 222 8.03 -13.31 12.23
CA GLY A 222 9.46 -13.30 12.47
C GLY A 222 10.32 -13.92 11.35
N LEU A 223 9.77 -14.16 10.16
CA LEU A 223 10.55 -14.60 9.00
C LEU A 223 11.26 -13.39 8.35
N ASN A 224 12.36 -12.99 8.97
CA ASN A 224 13.09 -11.79 8.61
C ASN A 224 13.89 -11.92 7.30
N TYR A 225 14.36 -10.82 6.75
CA TYR A 225 15.35 -10.74 5.67
C TYR A 225 15.02 -11.57 4.43
N ILE A 226 13.80 -11.44 3.93
CA ILE A 226 13.37 -11.97 2.63
C ILE A 226 13.46 -10.85 1.59
N THR A 227 13.87 -11.17 0.38
CA THR A 227 13.81 -10.29 -0.79
C THR A 227 12.88 -10.88 -1.84
N ILE A 228 11.97 -10.05 -2.39
CA ILE A 228 11.03 -10.41 -3.46
C ILE A 228 11.27 -9.44 -4.62
N ARG A 229 11.72 -9.98 -5.77
CA ARG A 229 12.18 -9.15 -6.89
C ARG A 229 11.65 -9.59 -8.24
N GLY A 230 11.11 -8.65 -9.01
CA GLY A 230 10.85 -8.79 -10.44
C GLY A 230 9.55 -9.51 -10.80
N PHE A 231 8.68 -9.81 -9.85
CA PHE A 231 7.43 -10.52 -10.10
C PHE A 231 6.32 -9.59 -10.61
N HIS A 232 5.44 -10.15 -11.45
CA HIS A 232 4.09 -9.66 -11.62
C HIS A 232 3.17 -10.36 -10.61
N ILE A 233 2.38 -9.58 -9.85
CA ILE A 233 1.54 -10.11 -8.77
C ILE A 233 0.16 -9.50 -8.89
N SER A 234 -0.89 -10.35 -8.94
CA SER A 234 -2.22 -9.85 -9.24
C SER A 234 -3.37 -10.70 -8.69
N GLN A 235 -4.56 -10.07 -8.62
CA GLN A 235 -5.86 -10.72 -8.53
C GLN A 235 -6.09 -11.51 -7.23
N ALA A 236 -5.52 -11.06 -6.11
CA ALA A 236 -5.81 -11.66 -4.80
C ALA A 236 -7.04 -11.03 -4.14
N ALA A 237 -7.78 -11.85 -3.42
CA ALA A 237 -8.94 -11.50 -2.62
C ALA A 237 -8.51 -10.94 -1.25
N THR A 238 -7.76 -9.84 -1.26
CA THR A 238 -7.24 -9.25 -0.02
C THR A 238 -8.34 -8.62 0.81
N GLN A 239 -8.19 -8.71 2.13
CA GLN A 239 -9.12 -8.13 3.10
C GLN A 239 -8.80 -6.65 3.34
N TRP A 240 -9.78 -5.89 3.88
CA TRP A 240 -9.57 -4.55 4.41
C TRP A 240 -8.49 -4.55 5.50
N ALA A 241 -7.49 -3.70 5.36
CA ALA A 241 -6.36 -3.65 6.28
C ALA A 241 -6.51 -2.50 7.28
N ALA A 242 -7.41 -2.67 8.25
CA ALA A 242 -7.51 -1.74 9.37
C ALA A 242 -6.24 -1.81 10.24
N PRO A 243 -5.80 -0.68 10.86
CA PRO A 243 -4.62 -0.68 11.74
C PRO A 243 -4.84 -1.49 13.02
N THR A 244 -6.08 -1.80 13.37
CA THR A 244 -6.48 -2.63 14.52
C THR A 244 -6.59 -4.11 14.20
N ALA A 245 -6.42 -4.51 12.94
CA ALA A 245 -6.55 -5.88 12.48
C ALA A 245 -5.24 -6.41 11.87
N GLU A 246 -5.13 -7.72 11.71
CA GLU A 246 -4.07 -8.31 10.89
C GLU A 246 -4.14 -7.74 9.47
N GLN A 247 -3.00 -7.28 8.96
CA GLN A 247 -2.93 -6.66 7.64
C GLN A 247 -2.31 -7.61 6.63
N VAL A 248 -3.11 -8.08 5.68
CA VAL A 248 -2.70 -9.01 4.62
C VAL A 248 -2.92 -8.37 3.26
N GLY A 249 -1.83 -8.00 2.59
CA GLY A 249 -1.85 -7.53 1.20
C GLY A 249 -1.56 -8.65 0.20
N MET A 250 -1.40 -8.29 -1.07
CA MET A 250 -0.91 -9.26 -2.07
C MET A 250 0.52 -9.72 -1.76
N ILE A 251 1.34 -8.82 -1.23
CA ILE A 251 2.63 -9.11 -0.58
C ILE A 251 2.59 -8.54 0.83
N ALA A 252 2.96 -9.35 1.83
CA ALA A 252 3.07 -8.85 3.19
C ALA A 252 4.15 -9.56 4.01
N PRO A 253 5.07 -8.83 4.64
CA PRO A 253 5.89 -9.34 5.73
C PRO A 253 5.05 -9.44 7.02
N HIS A 254 4.81 -10.63 7.48
CA HIS A 254 4.00 -10.89 8.67
C HIS A 254 4.78 -10.65 9.95
N TRP A 255 4.72 -9.43 10.51
CA TRP A 255 5.41 -9.03 11.73
C TRP A 255 6.89 -9.43 11.74
N CYS A 256 7.59 -8.99 10.70
CA CYS A 256 8.97 -9.34 10.41
C CYS A 256 9.86 -8.12 10.34
N LYS A 257 11.16 -8.34 10.18
CA LYS A 257 12.16 -7.30 10.00
C LYS A 257 12.88 -7.42 8.67
N GLY A 258 13.18 -6.28 8.06
CA GLY A 258 14.19 -6.14 7.03
C GLY A 258 13.89 -6.83 5.70
N TRP A 259 12.62 -6.91 5.27
CA TRP A 259 12.30 -7.36 3.93
C TRP A 259 12.69 -6.33 2.88
N ILE A 260 13.01 -6.81 1.67
CA ILE A 260 13.16 -5.98 0.47
C ILE A 260 12.10 -6.43 -0.54
N ILE A 261 11.26 -5.50 -0.97
CA ILE A 261 10.23 -5.71 -1.99
C ILE A 261 10.54 -4.73 -3.13
N GLU A 262 11.04 -5.25 -4.24
CA GLU A 262 11.62 -4.39 -5.27
C GLU A 262 11.35 -4.86 -6.70
N ASP A 263 11.25 -3.90 -7.62
CA ASP A 263 11.13 -4.14 -9.07
C ASP A 263 9.92 -5.00 -9.46
N ASN A 264 8.85 -5.03 -8.64
CA ASN A 264 7.65 -5.82 -8.90
C ASN A 264 6.56 -4.97 -9.59
N VAL A 265 5.68 -5.62 -10.33
CA VAL A 265 4.43 -5.07 -10.84
C VAL A 265 3.27 -5.70 -10.06
N ILE A 266 2.53 -4.89 -9.32
CA ILE A 266 1.49 -5.34 -8.39
C ILE A 266 0.18 -4.66 -8.78
N LYS A 267 -0.85 -5.43 -9.13
CA LYS A 267 -2.12 -4.86 -9.59
C LYS A 267 -3.34 -5.72 -9.32
N ASN A 268 -4.51 -5.10 -9.42
CA ASN A 268 -5.78 -5.81 -9.28
C ASN A 268 -5.91 -6.49 -7.91
N SER A 269 -5.73 -5.73 -6.85
CA SER A 269 -6.02 -6.19 -5.49
C SER A 269 -7.43 -5.78 -5.06
N ARG A 270 -8.15 -6.68 -4.42
CA ARG A 270 -9.47 -6.33 -3.86
C ARG A 270 -9.38 -5.19 -2.83
N ALA A 271 -8.31 -5.14 -2.07
CA ALA A 271 -8.04 -4.05 -1.13
C ALA A 271 -6.60 -3.54 -1.28
N ASN A 272 -5.58 -4.26 -0.81
CA ASN A 272 -4.25 -3.72 -0.62
C ASN A 272 -3.19 -4.37 -1.52
N GLY A 273 -2.29 -3.57 -2.08
CA GLY A 273 -1.14 -4.06 -2.83
C GLY A 273 -0.09 -4.67 -1.89
N ILE A 274 0.62 -3.83 -1.15
CA ILE A 274 1.62 -4.23 -0.15
C ILE A 274 1.15 -3.83 1.23
N THR A 275 1.21 -4.74 2.21
CA THR A 275 1.02 -4.38 3.63
C THR A 275 2.28 -4.67 4.43
N LEU A 276 2.77 -3.69 5.20
CA LEU A 276 4.00 -3.80 5.98
C LEU A 276 3.76 -4.23 7.44
N GLY A 277 2.60 -4.73 7.74
CA GLY A 277 2.31 -5.25 9.05
C GLY A 277 1.08 -4.67 9.56
N LYS A 278 0.35 -5.32 10.43
CA LYS A 278 0.59 -5.90 11.73
C LYS A 278 0.10 -7.36 11.78
N GLU A 279 0.40 -8.03 12.87
CA GLU A 279 -0.02 -9.38 13.21
C GLU A 279 -1.38 -9.40 13.97
N ARG A 280 -1.96 -10.59 14.10
CA ARG A 280 -3.29 -10.80 14.68
C ARG A 280 -3.32 -10.76 16.22
N ALA A 281 -2.27 -11.23 16.86
CA ALA A 281 -2.28 -11.50 18.30
C ALA A 281 -2.31 -10.26 19.19
N SER A 282 -1.89 -9.08 18.68
CA SER A 282 -2.04 -7.80 19.40
C SER A 282 -3.46 -7.23 19.34
N GLY A 283 -4.30 -7.72 18.44
CA GLY A 283 -5.68 -7.32 18.22
C GLY A 283 -6.12 -7.61 16.79
N HIS A 284 -7.37 -7.99 16.61
CA HIS A 284 -7.96 -8.24 15.30
C HIS A 284 -9.45 -7.93 15.37
N ASN A 285 -9.79 -6.66 15.19
CA ASN A 285 -11.16 -6.20 15.27
C ASN A 285 -11.94 -6.53 14.01
N LEU A 286 -13.03 -7.28 14.16
CA LEU A 286 -13.95 -7.68 13.11
C LEU A 286 -15.28 -6.91 13.13
N GLU A 287 -15.52 -6.10 14.15
CA GLU A 287 -16.82 -5.48 14.43
C GLU A 287 -16.90 -4.05 13.86
N CYS A 288 -16.35 -3.84 12.67
CA CYS A 288 -16.21 -2.55 12.01
C CYS A 288 -17.50 -1.72 11.88
N ASN A 289 -18.66 -2.37 11.86
CA ASN A 289 -19.94 -1.71 11.63
C ASN A 289 -20.70 -1.43 12.93
N ASP A 290 -20.17 -1.76 14.09
CA ASP A 290 -20.77 -1.41 15.35
C ASP A 290 -20.41 0.03 15.73
N LYS A 291 -21.30 0.97 15.39
CA LYS A 291 -21.11 2.40 15.68
C LYS A 291 -21.02 2.73 17.18
N ARG A 292 -21.27 1.77 18.08
CA ARG A 292 -21.09 1.94 19.52
C ARG A 292 -19.64 1.73 19.95
N LEU A 293 -18.81 1.11 19.09
CA LEU A 293 -17.40 0.86 19.34
C LEU A 293 -16.57 1.98 18.71
N ASP A 294 -15.65 2.51 19.50
CA ASP A 294 -14.70 3.51 19.02
C ASP A 294 -13.40 2.83 18.60
N GLY A 295 -13.12 2.80 17.30
CA GLY A 295 -11.89 2.25 16.73
C GLY A 295 -10.62 2.88 17.32
N THR A 296 -10.68 4.13 17.77
CA THR A 296 -9.58 4.83 18.44
C THR A 296 -9.15 4.12 19.73
N LEU A 297 -10.11 3.70 20.56
CA LEU A 297 -9.81 2.95 21.79
C LEU A 297 -9.22 1.58 21.48
N HIS A 298 -9.74 0.88 20.49
CA HIS A 298 -9.17 -0.38 20.00
C HIS A 298 -7.73 -0.20 19.54
N TYR A 299 -7.44 0.90 18.83
CA TYR A 299 -6.09 1.13 18.35
C TYR A 299 -5.09 1.42 19.48
N VAL A 300 -5.49 2.19 20.48
CA VAL A 300 -4.65 2.38 21.70
C VAL A 300 -4.34 1.05 22.37
N GLU A 301 -5.32 0.18 22.53
CA GLU A 301 -5.12 -1.15 23.10
C GLU A 301 -4.13 -1.97 22.26
N VAL A 302 -4.31 -1.98 20.95
CA VAL A 302 -3.42 -2.67 20.02
C VAL A 302 -1.99 -2.16 20.10
N ILE A 303 -1.76 -0.85 20.20
CA ILE A 303 -0.42 -0.26 20.35
C ILE A 303 0.28 -0.80 21.58
N PHE A 304 -0.40 -0.81 22.74
CA PHE A 304 0.20 -1.31 23.97
C PHE A 304 0.39 -2.84 23.96
N ASN A 305 -0.48 -3.57 23.28
CA ASN A 305 -0.31 -5.01 23.10
C ASN A 305 0.90 -5.33 22.22
N THR A 306 1.11 -4.58 21.13
CA THR A 306 2.30 -4.75 20.28
C THR A 306 3.60 -4.40 21.01
N LEU A 307 3.60 -3.37 21.85
CA LEU A 307 4.77 -3.07 22.71
C LEU A 307 5.11 -4.24 23.64
N ARG A 308 4.11 -4.87 24.27
CA ARG A 308 4.31 -6.07 25.12
C ARG A 308 4.85 -7.26 24.31
N ARG A 309 4.54 -7.33 23.01
CA ARG A 309 5.03 -8.34 22.07
C ARG A 309 6.39 -7.99 21.45
N GLY A 310 7.03 -6.92 21.91
CA GLY A 310 8.38 -6.54 21.48
C GLY A 310 8.44 -5.71 20.21
N TRP A 311 7.45 -4.85 19.96
CA TRP A 311 7.55 -3.86 18.89
C TRP A 311 8.78 -2.97 19.12
N SER A 312 9.82 -3.20 18.35
CA SER A 312 11.08 -2.50 18.45
C SER A 312 11.86 -2.58 17.15
N LYS A 313 12.83 -1.70 16.95
CA LYS A 313 13.73 -1.69 15.79
C LYS A 313 14.52 -3.00 15.63
N ASP A 314 14.73 -3.73 16.71
CA ASP A 314 15.45 -5.01 16.65
C ASP A 314 14.58 -6.14 16.11
N ASN A 315 13.27 -6.05 16.29
CA ASN A 315 12.36 -7.15 16.01
C ASN A 315 11.51 -6.95 14.76
N VAL A 316 11.09 -5.71 14.41
CA VAL A 316 10.06 -5.45 13.41
C VAL A 316 10.40 -4.21 12.59
N GLY A 317 9.95 -4.18 11.33
CA GLY A 317 10.14 -3.03 10.46
C GLY A 317 11.45 -3.03 9.69
N SER A 318 12.01 -1.86 9.42
CA SER A 318 13.25 -1.69 8.63
C SER A 318 13.15 -2.34 7.23
N HIS A 319 11.98 -2.28 6.63
CA HIS A 319 11.74 -2.79 5.26
C HIS A 319 12.24 -1.79 4.22
N ILE A 320 12.60 -2.31 3.05
CA ILE A 320 12.86 -1.52 1.85
C ILE A 320 11.82 -1.90 0.81
N VAL A 321 11.02 -0.91 0.39
CA VAL A 321 10.00 -1.08 -0.66
C VAL A 321 10.33 -0.11 -1.78
N ARG A 322 10.83 -0.63 -2.90
CA ARG A 322 11.37 0.26 -3.94
C ARG A 322 11.12 -0.21 -5.36
N ASN A 323 11.01 0.77 -6.27
CA ASN A 323 10.92 0.56 -7.72
C ASN A 323 9.77 -0.35 -8.13
N ASN A 324 8.71 -0.43 -7.31
CA ASN A 324 7.53 -1.21 -7.67
C ASN A 324 6.55 -0.35 -8.46
N VAL A 325 5.84 -0.96 -9.39
CA VAL A 325 4.66 -0.39 -10.05
C VAL A 325 3.43 -0.98 -9.41
N ILE A 326 2.60 -0.14 -8.76
CA ILE A 326 1.45 -0.60 -7.97
C ILE A 326 0.20 0.12 -8.48
N SER A 327 -0.82 -0.64 -8.91
CA SER A 327 -2.05 -0.06 -9.43
C SER A 327 -3.30 -0.90 -9.15
N ASP A 328 -4.45 -0.28 -9.36
CA ASP A 328 -5.74 -0.95 -9.35
C ASP A 328 -5.98 -1.74 -8.05
N CYS A 329 -5.67 -1.11 -6.91
CA CYS A 329 -5.93 -1.61 -5.56
C CYS A 329 -7.04 -0.76 -4.92
N GLU A 330 -8.07 -1.40 -4.36
CA GLU A 330 -9.30 -0.67 -3.97
C GLU A 330 -9.27 -0.10 -2.54
N GLN A 331 -8.16 -0.24 -1.81
CA GLN A 331 -7.93 0.45 -0.54
C GLN A 331 -6.60 1.21 -0.56
N THR A 332 -5.46 0.53 -0.65
CA THR A 332 -4.14 1.17 -0.63
C THR A 332 -3.18 0.54 -1.63
N GLY A 333 -2.24 1.35 -2.13
CA GLY A 333 -1.06 0.81 -2.81
C GLY A 333 -0.12 0.13 -1.80
N ILE A 334 0.27 0.88 -0.77
CA ILE A 334 1.10 0.41 0.35
C ILE A 334 0.46 0.85 1.66
N CYS A 335 0.26 -0.06 2.59
CA CYS A 335 -0.13 0.32 3.94
C CYS A 335 0.70 -0.40 5.02
N GLY A 336 0.60 0.08 6.25
CA GLY A 336 1.24 -0.55 7.40
C GLY A 336 0.80 0.07 8.71
N SER A 337 0.59 -0.79 9.70
CA SER A 337 0.36 -0.37 11.08
C SER A 337 1.51 -0.89 11.94
N MET A 338 2.33 0.02 12.45
CA MET A 338 3.49 -0.24 13.31
C MET A 338 4.62 -1.08 12.67
N GLY A 339 4.31 -2.08 11.85
CA GLY A 339 5.31 -2.88 11.13
C GLY A 339 6.08 -2.10 10.07
N ALA A 340 5.57 -0.95 9.63
CA ALA A 340 6.28 -0.05 8.71
C ALA A 340 7.36 0.81 9.37
N ALA A 341 7.48 0.82 10.69
CA ALA A 341 8.48 1.63 11.38
C ALA A 341 9.90 1.35 10.89
N PHE A 342 10.74 2.39 10.84
CA PHE A 342 12.15 2.33 10.41
C PHE A 342 12.35 1.91 8.95
N SER A 343 11.31 1.93 8.13
CA SER A 343 11.35 1.47 6.74
C SER A 343 11.67 2.59 5.76
N GLU A 344 12.13 2.20 4.58
CA GLU A 344 12.41 3.10 3.46
C GLU A 344 11.53 2.71 2.26
N ILE A 345 10.74 3.66 1.76
CA ILE A 345 9.76 3.45 0.68
C ILE A 345 10.07 4.45 -0.44
N TYR A 346 10.62 3.98 -1.57
CA TYR A 346 11.09 4.89 -2.59
C TYR A 346 11.07 4.36 -4.02
N GLY A 347 11.08 5.29 -4.98
CA GLY A 347 11.11 4.96 -6.39
C GLY A 347 9.88 4.21 -6.89
N ASN A 348 8.80 4.15 -6.10
CA ASN A 348 7.60 3.44 -6.50
C ASN A 348 6.70 4.32 -7.36
N HIS A 349 6.06 3.71 -8.36
CA HIS A 349 5.01 4.32 -9.15
C HIS A 349 3.66 3.74 -8.72
N ILE A 350 2.83 4.56 -8.04
CA ILE A 350 1.56 4.14 -7.45
C ILE A 350 0.43 4.94 -8.10
N TYR A 351 -0.55 4.26 -8.70
CA TYR A 351 -1.66 4.93 -9.39
C TYR A 351 -2.93 4.08 -9.43
N ASN A 352 -4.04 4.71 -9.79
CA ASN A 352 -5.34 4.05 -9.85
C ASN A 352 -5.73 3.33 -8.54
N ILE A 353 -5.50 3.98 -7.41
CA ILE A 353 -5.91 3.44 -6.11
C ILE A 353 -7.34 3.91 -5.83
N LEU A 354 -8.23 3.00 -5.40
CA LEU A 354 -9.64 3.29 -5.10
C LEU A 354 -10.40 3.93 -6.28
N VAL A 355 -10.15 3.51 -7.48
CA VAL A 355 -10.80 4.13 -8.65
C VAL A 355 -12.25 3.69 -8.83
N LYS A 356 -12.64 2.51 -8.35
CA LYS A 356 -14.01 2.01 -8.41
C LYS A 356 -14.93 2.67 -7.39
N GLN A 357 -14.41 3.12 -6.26
CA GLN A 357 -15.15 3.78 -5.17
C GLN A 357 -16.41 3.00 -4.73
N GLN A 358 -16.35 1.68 -4.75
CA GLN A 358 -17.48 0.83 -4.37
C GLN A 358 -17.71 0.79 -2.86
N PHE A 359 -16.65 0.93 -2.10
CA PHE A 359 -16.67 1.11 -0.65
C PHE A 359 -15.77 2.30 -0.28
N GLY A 360 -15.92 2.81 0.91
CA GLY A 360 -15.15 3.92 1.43
C GLY A 360 -14.67 3.66 2.84
N GLY A 361 -13.83 4.56 3.33
CA GLY A 361 -13.32 4.46 4.69
C GLY A 361 -12.27 5.50 4.99
N ALA A 362 -11.75 5.46 6.20
CA ALA A 362 -10.69 6.34 6.62
C ALA A 362 -9.29 5.83 6.24
N GLU A 363 -9.12 4.58 5.88
CA GLU A 363 -7.82 3.93 5.71
C GLU A 363 -7.40 3.78 4.22
N MET A 364 -7.53 4.85 3.42
CA MET A 364 -7.43 4.78 1.96
C MET A 364 -6.47 5.83 1.41
N ALA A 365 -5.37 5.38 0.79
CA ALA A 365 -4.37 6.24 0.16
C ALA A 365 -3.46 5.49 -0.81
N GLY A 366 -2.65 6.20 -1.59
CA GLY A 366 -1.51 5.59 -2.28
C GLY A 366 -0.56 4.91 -1.30
N ILE A 367 -0.14 5.65 -0.26
CA ILE A 367 0.62 5.13 0.88
C ILE A 367 -0.09 5.55 2.17
N LYS A 368 -0.47 4.59 3.03
CA LYS A 368 -1.12 4.83 4.33
C LYS A 368 -0.35 4.14 5.45
N LEU A 369 0.23 4.91 6.37
CA LEU A 369 1.01 4.36 7.48
C LEU A 369 0.53 4.89 8.83
N HIS A 370 0.45 3.98 9.80
CA HIS A 370 0.38 4.28 11.22
C HIS A 370 1.71 3.89 11.90
N GLY A 371 2.15 4.68 12.86
CA GLY A 371 3.41 4.41 13.56
C GLY A 371 4.63 4.54 12.65
N ALA A 372 4.64 5.53 11.76
CA ALA A 372 5.73 5.83 10.85
C ALA A 372 6.94 6.42 11.60
N ILE A 373 7.54 5.63 12.50
CA ILE A 373 8.69 6.04 13.30
C ILE A 373 9.96 5.88 12.46
N ASP A 374 10.76 6.94 12.33
CA ASP A 374 11.98 6.96 11.52
C ASP A 374 11.79 6.37 10.11
N THR A 375 10.60 6.56 9.54
CA THR A 375 10.26 6.04 8.21
C THR A 375 10.59 7.09 7.16
N TYR A 376 11.26 6.68 6.08
CA TYR A 376 11.64 7.55 4.98
C TYR A 376 10.88 7.19 3.69
N ILE A 377 10.06 8.14 3.20
CA ILE A 377 9.25 8.00 1.99
C ILE A 377 9.72 9.01 0.96
N HIS A 378 10.32 8.54 -0.14
CA HIS A 378 10.94 9.47 -1.08
C HIS A 378 10.97 8.98 -2.53
N HIS A 379 11.08 9.94 -3.47
CA HIS A 379 11.17 9.67 -4.90
C HIS A 379 10.03 8.77 -5.44
N ASN A 380 8.86 8.80 -4.79
CA ASN A 380 7.70 8.09 -5.30
C ASN A 380 6.90 8.99 -6.24
N ARG A 381 6.29 8.39 -7.24
CA ARG A 381 5.30 9.00 -8.10
C ARG A 381 3.92 8.45 -7.75
N ILE A 382 3.01 9.31 -7.25
CA ILE A 382 1.69 8.89 -6.79
C ILE A 382 0.63 9.75 -7.45
N HIS A 383 -0.28 9.12 -8.20
CA HIS A 383 -1.33 9.84 -8.90
C HIS A 383 -2.59 9.00 -9.12
N LYS A 384 -3.69 9.68 -9.45
CA LYS A 384 -5.00 9.03 -9.69
C LYS A 384 -5.44 8.16 -8.50
N SER A 385 -5.11 8.57 -7.29
CA SER A 385 -5.74 8.00 -6.10
C SER A 385 -7.16 8.56 -5.97
N GLY A 386 -8.12 7.69 -5.71
CA GLY A 386 -9.51 8.07 -5.41
C GLY A 386 -9.66 8.68 -4.01
N ASN A 387 -8.58 8.80 -3.25
CA ASN A 387 -8.52 9.47 -1.96
C ASN A 387 -7.15 10.16 -1.82
N TYR A 388 -6.43 9.99 -0.70
CA TYR A 388 -5.14 10.64 -0.43
C TYR A 388 -3.97 10.06 -1.24
N GLY A 389 -2.92 10.86 -1.43
CA GLY A 389 -1.65 10.41 -1.98
C GLY A 389 -0.81 9.67 -0.92
N ILE A 390 -0.25 10.41 0.05
CA ILE A 390 0.47 9.87 1.21
C ILE A 390 -0.25 10.32 2.48
N TRP A 391 -0.55 9.36 3.36
CA TRP A 391 -1.19 9.63 4.64
C TRP A 391 -0.39 9.00 5.78
N LEU A 392 0.21 9.84 6.63
CA LEU A 392 0.85 9.43 7.87
C LEU A 392 -0.08 9.73 9.03
N ASP A 393 -0.53 8.69 9.67
CA ASP A 393 -1.50 8.73 10.75
C ASP A 393 -0.89 8.17 12.03
N TRP A 394 -1.33 8.66 13.15
CA TRP A 394 -0.90 8.26 14.49
C TRP A 394 0.60 7.93 14.60
N MET A 395 1.28 8.64 15.49
CA MET A 395 2.65 8.34 15.89
C MET A 395 3.71 8.51 14.77
N ALA A 396 3.46 9.31 13.74
CA ALA A 396 4.53 9.69 12.82
C ALA A 396 5.55 10.57 13.57
N GLN A 397 6.72 10.02 13.82
CA GLN A 397 7.79 10.67 14.57
C GLN A 397 9.16 10.29 14.00
N GLY A 398 10.00 11.28 13.70
CA GLY A 398 11.25 11.06 12.97
C GLY A 398 11.04 10.71 11.49
N ALA A 399 9.80 10.75 11.01
CA ALA A 399 9.47 10.45 9.63
C ALA A 399 9.96 11.56 8.68
N ARG A 400 10.30 11.18 7.45
CA ARG A 400 10.62 12.12 6.38
C ARG A 400 9.89 11.75 5.09
N VAL A 401 9.22 12.73 4.50
CA VAL A 401 8.56 12.63 3.19
C VAL A 401 9.26 13.59 2.24
N SER A 402 10.02 13.07 1.26
CA SER A 402 10.94 13.89 0.47
C SER A 402 10.94 13.55 -1.01
N SER A 403 11.04 14.55 -1.87
CA SER A 403 11.25 14.35 -3.31
C SER A 403 10.20 13.48 -3.99
N ASN A 404 8.94 13.50 -3.52
CA ASN A 404 7.85 12.79 -4.15
C ASN A 404 7.13 13.69 -5.15
N LEU A 405 6.62 13.09 -6.23
CA LEU A 405 5.74 13.72 -7.21
C LEU A 405 4.30 13.21 -7.02
N LEU A 406 3.40 14.11 -6.59
CA LEU A 406 2.01 13.81 -6.31
C LEU A 406 1.10 14.70 -7.16
N TYR A 407 0.14 14.10 -7.86
CA TYR A 407 -0.77 14.85 -8.73
C TYR A 407 -2.02 14.03 -9.07
N ASP A 408 -3.08 14.72 -9.47
CA ASP A 408 -4.34 14.09 -9.91
C ASP A 408 -4.93 13.11 -8.87
N ASN A 409 -4.71 13.38 -7.57
CA ASN A 409 -5.35 12.67 -6.48
C ASN A 409 -6.68 13.37 -6.13
N LEU A 410 -7.69 12.60 -5.70
CA LEU A 410 -9.04 13.14 -5.48
C LEU A 410 -9.15 13.92 -4.16
N ALA A 411 -8.50 13.44 -3.11
CA ALA A 411 -8.33 14.17 -1.86
C ALA A 411 -6.94 14.85 -1.83
N GLN A 412 -6.41 15.11 -0.66
CA GLN A 412 -5.11 15.78 -0.54
C GLN A 412 -3.95 14.86 -0.92
N ASP A 413 -2.93 15.45 -1.53
CA ASP A 413 -1.69 14.74 -1.84
C ASP A 413 -0.97 14.25 -0.60
N LEU A 414 -0.97 15.06 0.47
CA LEU A 414 -0.33 14.77 1.74
C LEU A 414 -1.33 14.96 2.88
N PHE A 415 -1.45 13.96 3.74
CA PHE A 415 -2.20 14.06 4.98
C PHE A 415 -1.35 13.61 6.16
N PHE A 416 -1.22 14.50 7.15
CA PHE A 416 -0.56 14.24 8.43
C PHE A 416 -1.60 14.33 9.53
N GLU A 417 -1.82 13.24 10.25
CA GLU A 417 -2.91 13.13 11.22
C GLU A 417 -2.42 12.65 12.59
N VAL A 418 -2.86 13.36 13.62
CA VAL A 418 -2.73 13.09 15.05
C VAL A 418 -1.36 12.55 15.50
N SER A 419 -0.32 13.23 15.04
CA SER A 419 1.07 12.92 15.41
C SER A 419 1.71 14.08 16.18
N HIS A 420 2.64 13.77 17.07
CA HIS A 420 3.33 14.78 17.88
C HIS A 420 4.61 15.30 17.24
N GLY A 421 5.01 14.75 16.10
CA GLY A 421 6.29 15.10 15.47
C GLY A 421 7.51 14.70 16.32
N PRO A 422 8.70 15.17 15.94
CA PRO A 422 8.98 15.91 14.71
C PRO A 422 8.91 15.04 13.46
N TYR A 423 8.57 15.63 12.33
CA TYR A 423 8.70 15.02 11.00
C TYR A 423 9.08 16.09 9.97
N VAL A 424 9.63 15.64 8.83
CA VAL A 424 10.11 16.53 7.77
C VAL A 424 9.42 16.22 6.45
N VAL A 425 8.97 17.27 5.76
CA VAL A 425 8.36 17.22 4.43
C VAL A 425 9.18 18.16 3.53
N ASP A 426 9.98 17.60 2.64
CA ASP A 426 10.90 18.43 1.87
C ASP A 426 11.03 18.02 0.40
N ASN A 427 11.27 19.02 -0.44
CA ASN A 427 11.50 18.85 -1.89
C ASN A 427 10.37 18.10 -2.64
N ASN A 428 9.16 18.07 -2.12
CA ASN A 428 8.04 17.43 -2.80
C ASN A 428 7.40 18.38 -3.82
N ILE A 429 6.81 17.79 -4.85
CA ILE A 429 5.98 18.46 -5.85
C ILE A 429 4.57 17.89 -5.71
N SER A 430 3.63 18.72 -5.24
CA SER A 430 2.24 18.38 -4.97
C SER A 430 1.35 19.28 -5.83
N LEU A 431 0.64 18.67 -6.79
CA LEU A 431 -0.07 19.39 -7.84
C LEU A 431 -1.56 19.07 -7.92
N SER A 432 -2.11 18.24 -7.03
CA SER A 432 -3.55 18.03 -6.97
C SER A 432 -4.26 19.31 -6.52
N PRO A 433 -5.56 19.48 -6.83
CA PRO A 433 -6.32 20.65 -6.36
C PRO A 433 -6.30 20.86 -4.84
N ARG A 434 -5.98 19.80 -4.09
CA ARG A 434 -5.80 19.80 -2.64
C ARG A 434 -4.45 19.17 -2.32
N THR A 435 -3.59 19.92 -1.61
CA THR A 435 -2.19 19.49 -1.41
C THR A 435 -1.93 18.97 -0.02
N ILE A 436 -2.33 19.67 1.02
CA ILE A 436 -2.04 19.28 2.40
C ILE A 436 -3.33 19.22 3.21
N GLN A 437 -3.48 18.18 4.01
CA GLN A 437 -4.35 18.16 5.18
C GLN A 437 -3.49 17.99 6.42
N GLU A 438 -3.64 18.90 7.38
CA GLU A 438 -2.78 18.98 8.56
C GLU A 438 -3.61 18.88 9.84
N ASN A 439 -3.22 17.97 10.72
CA ASN A 439 -3.79 17.81 12.06
C ASN A 439 -2.74 17.21 13.02
N THR A 440 -1.58 17.87 13.13
CA THR A 440 -0.46 17.37 13.96
C THR A 440 0.23 18.49 14.71
N ASP A 441 1.24 18.12 15.51
CA ASP A 441 2.24 19.01 16.06
C ASP A 441 3.60 18.79 15.39
N GLY A 442 4.40 19.85 15.21
CA GLY A 442 5.85 19.77 15.00
C GLY A 442 6.34 19.34 13.62
N GLY A 443 5.57 19.58 12.55
CA GLY A 443 6.00 19.36 11.17
C GLY A 443 6.96 20.46 10.66
N ALA A 444 7.92 20.06 9.80
CA ALA A 444 8.81 20.98 9.08
C ALA A 444 8.67 20.78 7.57
N TYR A 445 8.20 21.82 6.86
CA TYR A 445 7.92 21.84 5.43
C TYR A 445 8.95 22.72 4.73
N LEU A 446 9.82 22.14 3.92
CA LEU A 446 11.00 22.80 3.38
C LEU A 446 11.11 22.56 1.87
N HIS A 447 11.31 23.64 1.08
CA HIS A 447 11.59 23.54 -0.35
C HIS A 447 10.56 22.75 -1.17
N ASN A 448 9.29 22.80 -0.80
CA ASN A 448 8.23 22.10 -1.54
C ASN A 448 7.54 23.03 -2.54
N ILE A 449 6.90 22.45 -3.53
CA ILE A 449 5.92 23.09 -4.40
C ILE A 449 4.53 22.54 -4.04
N PHE A 450 3.63 23.41 -3.61
CA PHE A 450 2.24 23.12 -3.28
C PHE A 450 1.31 23.90 -4.20
N SER A 451 0.76 23.24 -5.22
CA SER A 451 -0.15 23.87 -6.20
C SER A 451 -1.59 23.44 -5.94
N GLY A 452 -2.17 23.92 -4.85
CA GLY A 452 -3.53 23.58 -4.45
C GLY A 452 -3.87 24.07 -3.05
N ASP A 453 -5.01 23.59 -2.56
CA ASP A 453 -5.57 23.94 -1.26
C ASP A 453 -4.76 23.33 -0.11
N ILE A 454 -4.70 24.06 0.99
CA ILE A 454 -4.23 23.56 2.29
C ILE A 454 -5.41 23.55 3.24
N ASN A 455 -5.68 22.43 3.86
CA ASN A 455 -6.69 22.25 4.87
C ASN A 455 -6.06 21.95 6.23
N ARG A 456 -6.57 22.59 7.25
CA ARG A 456 -6.23 22.35 8.64
C ARG A 456 -7.43 21.75 9.35
N LEU A 457 -7.22 20.67 10.08
CA LEU A 457 -8.20 20.09 10.98
C LEU A 457 -7.91 20.52 12.42
N ASP A 458 -8.94 20.63 13.23
CA ASP A 458 -8.87 20.90 14.67
C ASP A 458 -9.55 19.73 15.41
N ASP A 459 -8.92 18.57 15.32
CA ASP A 459 -9.40 17.34 15.93
C ASP A 459 -8.42 16.91 17.04
N GLN A 460 -8.77 17.30 18.26
CA GLN A 460 -7.94 17.09 19.44
C GLN A 460 -8.13 15.68 19.97
N ARG A 461 -7.19 14.78 19.61
CA ARG A 461 -7.18 13.40 20.09
C ARG A 461 -5.98 13.12 21.00
N TYR A 462 -6.16 12.23 21.98
CA TYR A 462 -5.07 11.70 22.79
C TYR A 462 -4.32 10.66 22.00
N THR A 463 -3.03 10.92 21.72
CA THR A 463 -2.17 9.98 20.99
C THR A 463 -0.85 9.74 21.73
N PRO A 464 -0.27 8.53 21.59
CA PRO A 464 1.06 8.25 22.12
C PRO A 464 2.13 9.08 21.43
N TYR A 465 3.16 9.44 22.18
CA TYR A 465 4.43 9.94 21.65
C TYR A 465 5.59 9.13 22.19
N HIS A 466 6.66 9.05 21.42
CA HIS A 466 7.72 8.07 21.62
C HIS A 466 9.02 8.72 22.08
N LEU A 467 9.93 7.92 22.62
CA LEU A 467 11.33 8.30 22.76
C LEU A 467 11.93 8.48 21.37
N ASN A 468 12.94 9.34 21.25
CA ASN A 468 13.60 9.61 19.97
C ASN A 468 14.15 8.31 19.37
N HIS A 469 13.88 8.08 18.08
CA HIS A 469 14.33 6.91 17.32
C HIS A 469 13.92 5.56 17.93
N SER A 470 12.78 5.52 18.58
CA SER A 470 12.31 4.34 19.32
C SER A 470 10.80 4.19 19.21
N THR A 471 10.33 2.95 19.28
CA THR A 471 8.91 2.61 19.43
C THR A 471 8.43 2.71 20.88
N GLU A 472 9.34 2.92 21.85
CA GLU A 472 8.99 3.03 23.25
C GLU A 472 8.12 4.27 23.50
N VAL A 473 6.94 4.07 24.02
CA VAL A 473 6.00 5.15 24.37
C VAL A 473 6.51 5.90 25.59
N LYS A 474 6.78 7.20 25.43
CA LYS A 474 7.16 8.09 26.53
C LYS A 474 5.94 8.64 27.29
N GLY A 475 4.81 8.78 26.61
CA GLY A 475 3.59 9.29 27.19
C GLY A 475 2.46 9.36 26.17
N ILE A 476 1.31 9.82 26.65
CA ILE A 476 0.12 10.09 25.84
C ILE A 476 -0.32 11.53 26.13
N ARG A 477 -0.59 12.31 25.10
CA ARG A 477 -1.12 13.67 25.26
C ARG A 477 -2.03 14.04 24.07
N THR A 478 -2.79 15.10 24.25
CA THR A 478 -3.64 15.68 23.21
C THR A 478 -2.78 16.38 22.15
N ILE A 479 -3.12 16.18 20.87
CA ILE A 479 -2.67 17.03 19.77
C ILE A 479 -3.33 18.39 19.93
N THR A 480 -2.55 19.46 19.78
CA THR A 480 -3.05 20.86 19.88
C THR A 480 -2.90 21.63 18.59
N GLU A 481 -2.35 20.98 17.57
CA GLU A 481 -2.10 21.48 16.23
C GLU A 481 -1.25 22.75 16.19
N GLY A 482 -0.09 22.67 15.53
CA GLY A 482 0.85 23.75 15.34
C GLY A 482 2.31 23.38 15.65
N ASP A 483 3.12 24.36 16.04
CA ASP A 483 4.58 24.23 16.15
C ASP A 483 5.23 23.80 14.81
N HIS A 484 4.64 24.25 13.69
CA HIS A 484 5.12 23.94 12.34
C HIS A 484 6.14 24.95 11.84
N ARG A 485 6.99 24.50 10.91
CA ARG A 485 8.01 25.31 10.23
C ARG A 485 7.81 25.21 8.73
N PHE A 486 7.59 26.36 8.08
CA PHE A 486 7.43 26.46 6.63
C PHE A 486 8.50 27.39 6.06
N PHE A 487 9.53 26.83 5.44
CA PHE A 487 10.64 27.61 4.89
C PHE A 487 10.91 27.29 3.43
N ASN A 488 11.10 28.33 2.61
CA ASN A 488 11.50 28.20 1.21
C ASN A 488 10.53 27.36 0.35
N ASN A 489 9.22 27.37 0.65
CA ASN A 489 8.24 26.68 -0.15
C ASN A 489 7.64 27.60 -1.21
N ILE A 490 7.08 27.02 -2.26
CA ILE A 490 6.30 27.71 -3.27
C ILE A 490 4.84 27.26 -3.13
N PHE A 491 3.96 28.22 -2.83
CA PHE A 491 2.52 28.00 -2.77
C PHE A 491 1.85 28.62 -4.00
N ILE A 492 1.09 27.81 -4.73
CA ILE A 492 0.40 28.25 -5.95
C ILE A 492 -1.10 28.10 -5.74
N GLY A 493 -1.80 29.20 -5.89
CA GLY A 493 -3.25 29.24 -5.76
C GLY A 493 -3.98 28.78 -7.03
N GLY A 494 -5.29 28.96 -7.04
CA GLY A 494 -6.16 28.60 -8.15
C GLY A 494 -7.47 29.38 -8.12
N ASP A 495 -8.30 29.14 -9.12
CA ASP A 495 -9.53 29.91 -9.37
C ASP A 495 -10.74 29.45 -8.54
N ASN A 496 -10.62 28.39 -7.75
CA ASN A 496 -11.73 27.87 -6.96
C ASN A 496 -11.88 28.63 -5.65
N SER A 497 -12.80 29.57 -5.60
CA SER A 497 -13.07 30.42 -4.43
C SER A 497 -13.53 29.66 -3.16
N LYS A 498 -13.87 28.37 -3.29
CA LYS A 498 -14.22 27.51 -2.13
C LYS A 498 -12.99 26.92 -1.45
N LEU A 499 -11.83 26.98 -2.08
CA LEU A 499 -10.58 26.46 -1.55
C LEU A 499 -9.75 27.58 -0.91
N LYS A 500 -8.93 27.22 0.07
CA LYS A 500 -8.04 28.14 0.78
C LYS A 500 -6.60 27.86 0.39
N TYR A 501 -6.06 28.71 -0.46
CA TYR A 501 -4.72 28.57 -0.98
C TYR A 501 -3.68 29.26 -0.09
N GLY A 502 -2.60 28.57 0.21
CA GLY A 502 -1.48 29.07 1.00
C GLY A 502 -1.67 28.90 2.50
N MET A 503 -0.99 29.73 3.28
CA MET A 503 -0.83 29.52 4.72
C MET A 503 -1.85 30.23 5.61
N ILE A 504 -2.79 30.96 5.05
CA ILE A 504 -3.79 31.73 5.82
C ILE A 504 -4.62 30.86 6.77
N VAL A 505 -4.74 29.57 6.50
CA VAL A 505 -5.46 28.60 7.35
C VAL A 505 -4.81 28.41 8.72
N PHE A 506 -3.53 28.74 8.85
CA PHE A 506 -2.77 28.62 10.09
C PHE A 506 -2.85 29.87 10.98
N ASP A 507 -3.52 30.94 10.57
CA ASP A 507 -3.71 32.14 11.41
C ASP A 507 -4.44 31.85 12.72
N VAL A 508 -5.21 30.78 12.79
CA VAL A 508 -5.97 30.32 13.96
C VAL A 508 -5.31 29.21 14.75
N SER A 509 -4.08 28.81 14.39
CA SER A 509 -3.34 27.75 15.07
C SER A 509 -3.07 28.12 16.53
N GLN A 510 -3.25 27.15 17.42
CA GLN A 510 -3.08 27.35 18.86
C GLN A 510 -1.61 27.44 19.28
N ARG A 511 -0.71 26.81 18.51
CA ARG A 511 0.74 26.86 18.71
C ARG A 511 1.42 27.72 17.65
N PRO A 512 2.60 28.25 17.92
CA PRO A 512 3.34 29.08 16.97
C PRO A 512 3.57 28.35 15.64
N ILE A 513 3.39 29.08 14.55
CA ILE A 513 3.80 28.69 13.21
C ILE A 513 4.96 29.59 12.79
N TYR A 514 6.05 28.97 12.34
CA TYR A 514 7.26 29.68 11.86
C TYR A 514 7.28 29.60 10.34
N ALA A 515 7.18 30.74 9.67
CA ALA A 515 7.13 30.81 8.22
C ALA A 515 8.02 31.94 7.72
N GLU A 516 8.98 31.62 6.86
CA GLU A 516 9.93 32.59 6.29
C GLU A 516 10.37 32.14 4.89
N ASN A 517 10.61 33.13 4.03
CA ASN A 517 11.16 32.94 2.68
C ASN A 517 10.27 32.04 1.78
N ASN A 518 8.96 32.03 2.00
CA ASN A 518 8.05 31.32 1.12
C ASN A 518 7.59 32.23 -0.02
N LEU A 519 7.32 31.64 -1.18
CA LEU A 519 6.81 32.32 -2.36
C LEU A 519 5.34 31.96 -2.56
N PHE A 520 4.48 32.98 -2.68
CA PHE A 520 3.03 32.83 -2.87
C PHE A 520 2.62 33.34 -4.25
N LEU A 521 2.12 32.47 -5.10
CA LEU A 521 1.75 32.71 -6.49
C LEU A 521 0.26 32.51 -6.73
N ASN A 522 -0.27 33.12 -7.80
CA ASN A 522 -1.62 32.87 -8.33
C ASN A 522 -2.72 32.95 -7.26
N GLY A 523 -2.67 33.98 -6.41
CA GLY A 523 -3.70 34.24 -5.39
C GLY A 523 -3.58 33.42 -4.12
N SER A 524 -2.56 32.59 -3.92
CA SER A 524 -2.26 32.02 -2.62
C SER A 524 -1.84 33.11 -1.62
N LEU A 525 -2.08 32.89 -0.34
CA LEU A 525 -1.89 33.90 0.70
C LEU A 525 -0.96 33.42 1.81
N PRO A 526 -0.03 34.26 2.28
CA PRO A 526 0.74 34.01 3.50
C PRO A 526 -0.16 34.12 4.73
N MET A 527 0.38 33.77 5.90
CA MET A 527 -0.21 34.15 7.18
C MET A 527 -0.25 35.67 7.34
N THR A 528 -1.33 36.20 7.96
CA THR A 528 -1.54 37.65 8.08
C THR A 528 -0.46 38.40 8.85
N ASN A 529 0.21 37.73 9.79
CA ASN A 529 1.22 38.33 10.68
C ASN A 529 2.69 38.08 10.22
N LYS A 530 2.91 37.62 8.98
CA LYS A 530 4.24 37.30 8.46
C LYS A 530 4.65 38.27 7.34
N THR A 531 5.81 38.89 7.48
CA THR A 531 6.30 39.95 6.60
C THR A 531 7.49 39.57 5.73
N GLN A 532 8.09 38.39 5.92
CA GLN A 532 9.30 37.95 5.20
C GLN A 532 8.98 37.04 4.01
N ASP A 533 7.72 36.90 3.67
CA ASP A 533 7.29 36.07 2.55
C ASP A 533 7.10 36.92 1.29
N TRP A 534 7.30 36.31 0.13
CA TRP A 534 7.18 36.98 -1.17
C TRP A 534 5.84 36.63 -1.83
N VAL A 535 5.09 37.64 -2.27
CA VAL A 535 3.74 37.47 -2.83
C VAL A 535 3.66 38.05 -4.24
N GLU A 536 3.46 37.19 -5.24
CA GLU A 536 3.29 37.53 -6.65
C GLU A 536 1.94 37.02 -7.17
N LYS A 537 0.86 37.73 -6.82
CA LYS A 537 -0.54 37.31 -7.06
C LYS A 537 -0.89 37.07 -8.53
N ALA A 538 -0.26 37.79 -9.44
CA ALA A 538 -0.56 37.72 -10.87
C ALA A 538 0.20 36.62 -11.61
N VAL A 539 1.20 36.01 -10.99
CA VAL A 539 2.03 34.99 -11.62
C VAL A 539 1.38 33.62 -11.44
N ASN A 540 1.01 33.00 -12.56
CA ASN A 540 0.53 31.61 -12.59
C ASN A 540 1.49 30.76 -13.41
N PRO A 541 2.27 29.87 -12.78
CA PRO A 541 3.26 29.04 -13.47
C PRO A 541 2.63 27.93 -14.35
N LYS A 542 1.34 27.68 -14.22
CA LYS A 542 0.60 26.64 -14.97
C LYS A 542 1.32 25.30 -15.02
N LEU A 543 1.71 24.84 -13.82
CA LEU A 543 2.42 23.57 -13.70
C LEU A 543 1.57 22.41 -14.19
N LYS A 544 2.19 21.52 -14.97
CA LYS A 544 1.58 20.25 -15.39
C LYS A 544 2.65 19.16 -15.48
N VAL A 545 2.21 17.93 -15.32
CA VAL A 545 3.04 16.74 -15.53
C VAL A 545 2.80 16.24 -16.95
N GLU A 546 3.87 16.05 -17.69
CA GLU A 546 3.85 15.42 -19.01
C GLU A 546 4.69 14.14 -18.99
N GLU A 547 4.16 13.07 -19.57
CA GLU A 547 4.83 11.79 -19.71
C GLU A 547 5.10 11.54 -21.18
N THR A 548 6.35 11.21 -21.50
CA THR A 548 6.76 10.89 -22.87
C THR A 548 6.43 9.43 -23.20
N PRO A 549 6.38 9.06 -24.50
CA PRO A 549 6.09 7.67 -24.91
C PRO A 549 7.08 6.62 -24.39
N ASP A 550 8.30 7.03 -24.04
CA ASP A 550 9.34 6.19 -23.43
C ASP A 550 9.29 6.15 -21.90
N GLY A 551 8.28 6.83 -21.29
CA GLY A 551 8.00 6.77 -19.86
C GLY A 551 8.73 7.80 -19.01
N GLU A 552 9.49 8.73 -19.61
CA GLU A 552 10.09 9.84 -18.90
C GLU A 552 9.02 10.85 -18.46
N VAL A 553 9.18 11.43 -17.28
CA VAL A 553 8.21 12.33 -16.66
C VAL A 553 8.80 13.71 -16.44
N TYR A 554 8.13 14.73 -16.98
CA TYR A 554 8.57 16.12 -16.92
C TYR A 554 7.56 16.99 -16.19
N LEU A 555 8.06 17.91 -15.36
CA LEU A 555 7.29 19.04 -14.85
C LEU A 555 7.42 20.20 -15.86
N VAL A 556 6.33 20.61 -16.46
CA VAL A 556 6.28 21.69 -17.45
C VAL A 556 5.68 22.95 -16.81
N SER A 557 6.26 24.10 -17.11
CA SER A 557 5.85 25.40 -16.59
C SER A 557 5.89 26.47 -17.69
N ASP A 558 4.98 27.42 -17.63
CA ASP A 558 4.99 28.64 -18.47
C ASP A 558 5.95 29.72 -17.92
N ILE A 559 6.63 29.49 -16.79
CA ILE A 559 7.58 30.45 -16.24
C ILE A 559 8.81 30.51 -17.15
N ASN A 560 9.16 31.71 -17.62
CA ASN A 560 10.41 31.93 -18.31
C ASN A 560 11.56 31.99 -17.28
N PRO A 561 12.51 31.06 -17.30
CA PRO A 561 13.61 31.02 -16.31
C PRO A 561 14.42 32.33 -16.25
N VAL A 562 14.50 33.07 -17.38
CA VAL A 562 15.26 34.33 -17.46
C VAL A 562 14.60 35.45 -16.62
N SER A 563 13.31 35.36 -16.34
CA SER A 563 12.58 36.35 -15.54
C SER A 563 12.84 36.23 -14.03
N TYR A 564 13.45 35.13 -13.58
CA TYR A 564 13.61 34.78 -12.17
C TYR A 564 15.07 34.54 -11.72
N THR A 565 16.05 34.97 -12.51
CA THR A 565 17.48 34.88 -12.15
C THR A 565 17.87 35.65 -10.89
N HIS A 566 16.96 36.36 -10.27
CA HIS A 566 17.15 37.08 -9.01
C HIS A 566 16.49 36.41 -7.80
N LEU A 567 15.95 35.20 -7.95
CA LEU A 567 15.33 34.42 -6.87
C LEU A 567 16.27 33.38 -6.23
N THR A 568 17.59 33.47 -6.52
CA THR A 568 18.61 32.64 -5.86
C THR A 568 19.27 33.40 -4.71
#